data_896b044b9d756f932eb23576be1b6e3e
#
_entry.id   896b044b9d756f932eb23576be1b6e3e
#
_cell.length_a   1.000
_cell.length_b   1.000
_cell.length_c   1.000
_cell.angle_alpha   90.00
_cell.angle_beta   90.00
_cell.angle_gamma   90.00
#
_symmetry.space_group_name_H-M   'P 1'
#
loop_
_entity.id
_entity.type
_entity.pdbx_description
1 polymer ?
#
loop_
_entity_poly.entity_id
_entity_poly.type
_entity_poly.pdbx_seq_one_letter_code
_entity_poly.pdbx_strand_id
1 'polypeptide(L)'
;MAKAEIAASSGTSLEDLRERYGAAYPWLVAVTVLSAFSTAVLTSSIVNVAVPDVMGAFGVGQDQVQFIATAFFATMTTSLLISPWTVEKFGVQLTFSVSLVLFAFGSMISTFSPNLPAIIFGRVVQGFASGVLQPLVMMSLVHAFPPERRGLAMGLFSLGIVCAHGVGPYLGGLTIDAYNWRLIFLLPLPIVAFAFVMGLLFLPRRAAGTDAPFDWMGLLLLSVSIFCMMTAIANGQRDGWLSNTILLTSLVFLVSGAGFILSQLYGKARIMELPLFRHIPFAAAIAVSLVYGLANFSAIYLYPIFGQLVQEYTPSAAGFLILPGAMFAVLILPFTGQFADKVPVQFGIAIGISLFGVSNIILASSDISTMFWVVAALIVMGRIGLAFMTPSMMSASLSTVPPEKLGEASAIVNFMMLFGGAIGINALVVLLDRRTQLHSEALTSTQTSANPATRELLDNVTRLLGEEGFAEALRSPVALNYLGDMVHAQANTLGFQDGFIAIAVVAFLGLVPAAILHYTTRRGRGRDNV
;
A
#
# COMPACT_ATOMS: atom_id res chain seq x y z
N MET A 1 42.92 -12.57 23.49
CA MET A 1 41.99 -13.63 23.02
C MET A 1 40.90 -13.95 24.02
N ALA A 2 41.16 -14.32 25.28
CA ALA A 2 40.13 -14.67 26.26
C ALA A 2 39.07 -13.58 26.57
N LYS A 3 39.38 -12.27 26.51
CA LYS A 3 38.39 -11.21 26.67
C LYS A 3 37.46 -11.01 25.46
N ALA A 4 37.88 -11.42 24.26
CA ALA A 4 37.04 -11.41 23.06
C ALA A 4 36.09 -12.63 23.02
N GLU A 5 36.52 -13.78 23.55
CA GLU A 5 35.64 -14.95 23.70
C GLU A 5 34.57 -14.74 24.79
N ILE A 6 34.87 -14.05 25.89
CA ILE A 6 33.89 -13.75 26.95
C ILE A 6 32.85 -12.73 26.47
N ALA A 7 33.22 -11.80 25.60
CA ALA A 7 32.26 -10.87 24.98
C ALA A 7 31.36 -11.52 23.93
N ALA A 8 31.82 -12.61 23.30
CA ALA A 8 31.03 -13.40 22.34
C ALA A 8 29.98 -14.31 23.03
N SER A 9 30.09 -14.58 24.34
CA SER A 9 29.24 -15.54 25.07
C SER A 9 28.04 -14.91 25.80
N SER A 10 27.82 -13.60 25.74
CA SER A 10 26.75 -12.93 26.48
C SER A 10 25.46 -12.67 25.70
N GLY A 11 25.33 -13.16 24.47
CA GLY A 11 24.12 -13.05 23.67
C GLY A 11 23.30 -14.35 23.70
N THR A 12 22.02 -14.27 24.02
CA THR A 12 21.09 -15.41 23.94
C THR A 12 21.06 -15.91 22.49
N SER A 13 21.63 -17.09 22.21
CA SER A 13 21.64 -17.66 20.88
C SER A 13 20.26 -18.20 20.48
N LEU A 14 20.05 -18.46 19.20
CA LEU A 14 18.80 -19.09 18.74
C LEU A 14 18.65 -20.51 19.32
N GLU A 15 19.74 -21.20 19.55
CA GLU A 15 19.77 -22.54 20.13
C GLU A 15 19.38 -22.50 21.61
N ASP A 16 19.93 -21.56 22.41
CA ASP A 16 19.56 -21.36 23.81
C ASP A 16 18.07 -21.08 23.99
N LEU A 17 17.50 -20.26 23.08
CA LEU A 17 16.06 -19.94 23.12
C LEU A 17 15.20 -21.15 22.74
N ARG A 18 15.64 -21.96 21.77
CA ARG A 18 14.96 -23.21 21.41
C ARG A 18 15.01 -24.24 22.52
N GLU A 19 16.13 -24.41 23.17
CA GLU A 19 16.25 -25.30 24.33
C GLU A 19 15.36 -24.84 25.49
N ARG A 20 15.34 -23.53 25.76
CA ARG A 20 14.57 -22.95 26.87
C ARG A 20 13.05 -23.03 26.68
N TYR A 21 12.54 -22.79 25.47
CA TYR A 21 11.10 -22.70 25.17
C TYR A 21 10.56 -23.90 24.38
N GLY A 22 11.42 -24.80 23.91
CA GLY A 22 11.04 -26.04 23.22
C GLY A 22 10.10 -25.83 22.05
N ALA A 23 9.04 -26.63 21.98
CA ALA A 23 8.04 -26.60 20.90
C ALA A 23 7.22 -25.31 20.82
N ALA A 24 7.19 -24.48 21.89
CA ALA A 24 6.49 -23.21 21.90
C ALA A 24 7.27 -22.07 21.21
N TYR A 25 8.60 -22.22 21.07
CA TYR A 25 9.48 -21.17 20.55
C TYR A 25 9.03 -20.60 19.17
N PRO A 26 8.75 -21.44 18.15
CA PRO A 26 8.30 -20.94 16.85
C PRO A 26 7.03 -20.08 16.94
N TRP A 27 6.09 -20.43 17.81
CA TRP A 27 4.86 -19.68 18.00
C TRP A 27 5.07 -18.37 18.74
N LEU A 28 5.97 -18.34 19.74
CA LEU A 28 6.35 -17.10 20.43
C LEU A 28 7.02 -16.11 19.48
N VAL A 29 7.92 -16.58 18.63
CA VAL A 29 8.51 -15.75 17.57
C VAL A 29 7.44 -15.28 16.59
N ALA A 30 6.54 -16.18 16.15
CA ALA A 30 5.47 -15.81 15.23
C ALA A 30 4.58 -14.70 15.79
N VAL A 31 4.09 -14.85 17.02
CA VAL A 31 3.28 -13.80 17.69
C VAL A 31 4.05 -12.48 17.76
N THR A 32 5.32 -12.53 18.16
CA THR A 32 6.17 -11.34 18.28
C THR A 32 6.30 -10.58 16.96
N VAL A 33 6.76 -11.26 15.92
CA VAL A 33 7.08 -10.59 14.65
C VAL A 33 5.84 -10.26 13.84
N LEU A 34 4.78 -11.09 13.91
CA LEU A 34 3.51 -10.80 13.25
C LEU A 34 2.77 -9.63 13.90
N SER A 35 2.82 -9.48 15.22
CA SER A 35 2.27 -8.29 15.89
C SER A 35 2.92 -7.01 15.36
N ALA A 36 4.27 -6.98 15.29
CA ALA A 36 5.00 -5.84 14.74
C ALA A 36 4.65 -5.57 13.27
N PHE A 37 4.57 -6.61 12.45
CA PHE A 37 4.26 -6.46 11.04
C PHE A 37 2.81 -6.04 10.80
N SER A 38 1.88 -6.59 11.56
CA SER A 38 0.46 -6.19 11.51
C SER A 38 0.28 -4.70 11.80
N THR A 39 1.08 -4.10 12.69
CA THR A 39 1.02 -2.65 12.94
C THR A 39 1.45 -1.83 11.73
N ALA A 40 2.51 -2.25 11.03
CA ALA A 40 2.99 -1.60 9.82
C ALA A 40 1.93 -1.65 8.69
N VAL A 41 1.34 -2.84 8.48
CA VAL A 41 0.30 -3.07 7.47
C VAL A 41 -0.99 -2.32 7.82
N LEU A 42 -1.44 -2.40 9.07
CA LEU A 42 -2.62 -1.67 9.56
C LEU A 42 -2.45 -0.16 9.36
N THR A 43 -1.28 0.38 9.71
CA THR A 43 -0.97 1.81 9.57
C THR A 43 -0.91 2.26 8.11
N SER A 44 -0.58 1.38 7.18
CA SER A 44 -0.59 1.69 5.75
C SER A 44 -2.00 1.92 5.19
N SER A 45 -3.02 1.29 5.76
CA SER A 45 -4.41 1.35 5.29
C SER A 45 -5.32 2.22 6.14
N ILE A 46 -5.07 2.31 7.45
CA ILE A 46 -5.92 3.06 8.40
C ILE A 46 -6.03 4.54 8.04
N VAL A 47 -4.96 5.13 7.54
CA VAL A 47 -4.90 6.55 7.20
C VAL A 47 -5.83 6.94 6.05
N ASN A 48 -6.18 6.00 5.18
CA ASN A 48 -7.03 6.28 4.03
C ASN A 48 -8.47 6.68 4.43
N VAL A 49 -8.94 6.20 5.59
CA VAL A 49 -10.26 6.59 6.12
C VAL A 49 -10.24 8.00 6.69
N ALA A 50 -9.07 8.49 7.13
CA ALA A 50 -8.92 9.84 7.69
C ALA A 50 -8.69 10.94 6.64
N VAL A 51 -8.57 10.59 5.36
CA VAL A 51 -8.27 11.55 4.29
C VAL A 51 -9.26 12.72 4.27
N PRO A 52 -10.60 12.51 4.27
CA PRO A 52 -11.55 13.63 4.25
C PRO A 52 -11.46 14.52 5.51
N ASP A 53 -11.26 13.92 6.69
CA ASP A 53 -11.11 14.67 7.94
C ASP A 53 -9.84 15.54 7.95
N VAL A 54 -8.73 15.02 7.41
CA VAL A 54 -7.47 15.76 7.26
C VAL A 54 -7.62 16.89 6.25
N MET A 55 -8.32 16.66 5.13
CA MET A 55 -8.65 17.70 4.14
C MET A 55 -9.42 18.84 4.82
N GLY A 56 -10.46 18.51 5.57
CA GLY A 56 -11.26 19.49 6.29
C GLY A 56 -10.47 20.22 7.39
N ALA A 57 -9.65 19.50 8.18
CA ALA A 57 -8.91 20.07 9.30
C ALA A 57 -7.82 21.06 8.88
N PHE A 58 -7.23 20.90 7.71
CA PHE A 58 -6.15 21.77 7.21
C PHE A 58 -6.57 22.63 6.01
N GLY A 59 -7.79 22.49 5.50
CA GLY A 59 -8.28 23.24 4.34
C GLY A 59 -7.47 22.95 3.06
N VAL A 60 -7.07 21.69 2.85
CA VAL A 60 -6.21 21.24 1.75
C VAL A 60 -6.94 20.27 0.83
N GLY A 61 -6.52 20.21 -0.43
CA GLY A 61 -7.07 19.29 -1.41
C GLY A 61 -6.54 17.86 -1.26
N GLN A 62 -7.18 16.92 -1.95
CA GLN A 62 -6.78 15.51 -1.98
C GLN A 62 -5.38 15.33 -2.60
N ASP A 63 -5.00 16.20 -3.55
CA ASP A 63 -3.67 16.30 -4.15
C ASP A 63 -2.54 16.47 -3.14
N GLN A 64 -2.81 17.18 -2.03
CA GLN A 64 -1.85 17.39 -0.95
C GLN A 64 -1.90 16.29 0.11
N VAL A 65 -3.11 15.88 0.52
CA VAL A 65 -3.29 14.86 1.57
C VAL A 65 -2.80 13.49 1.15
N GLN A 66 -2.83 13.14 -0.14
CA GLN A 66 -2.28 11.87 -0.64
C GLN A 66 -0.83 11.61 -0.21
N PHE A 67 -0.03 12.66 0.03
CA PHE A 67 1.36 12.50 0.50
C PHE A 67 1.47 11.79 1.85
N ILE A 68 0.42 11.78 2.67
CA ILE A 68 0.38 11.00 3.92
C ILE A 68 0.48 9.49 3.63
N ALA A 69 -0.15 9.01 2.57
CA ALA A 69 -0.05 7.62 2.15
C ALA A 69 1.21 7.36 1.29
N THR A 70 1.45 8.20 0.28
CA THR A 70 2.52 7.98 -0.69
C THR A 70 3.91 8.12 -0.10
N ALA A 71 4.13 9.07 0.83
CA ALA A 71 5.41 9.21 1.55
C ALA A 71 5.72 7.98 2.40
N PHE A 72 4.72 7.39 3.06
CA PHE A 72 4.86 6.14 3.79
C PHE A 72 5.29 5.00 2.87
N PHE A 73 4.60 4.79 1.75
CA PHE A 73 4.93 3.72 0.79
C PHE A 73 6.28 3.95 0.12
N ALA A 74 6.62 5.19 -0.25
CA ALA A 74 7.91 5.51 -0.87
C ALA A 74 9.09 5.17 0.05
N THR A 75 9.02 5.58 1.32
CA THR A 75 10.06 5.29 2.31
C THR A 75 10.07 3.82 2.74
N MET A 76 8.92 3.17 2.84
CA MET A 76 8.81 1.74 3.09
C MET A 76 9.47 0.94 1.96
N THR A 77 9.27 1.33 0.70
CA THR A 77 9.85 0.68 -0.48
C THR A 77 11.38 0.75 -0.47
N THR A 78 11.94 1.92 -0.17
CA THR A 78 13.40 2.10 -0.15
C THR A 78 14.07 1.44 1.04
N SER A 79 13.47 1.54 2.23
CA SER A 79 14.02 0.99 3.47
C SER A 79 13.95 -0.54 3.55
N LEU A 80 13.05 -1.19 2.80
CA LEU A 80 13.00 -2.64 2.67
C LEU A 80 14.35 -3.22 2.20
N LEU A 81 15.05 -2.49 1.33
CA LEU A 81 16.34 -2.92 0.78
C LEU A 81 17.49 -2.82 1.79
N ILE A 82 17.35 -2.05 2.87
CA ILE A 82 18.35 -1.94 3.94
C ILE A 82 18.25 -3.10 4.93
N SER A 83 17.08 -3.74 5.03
CA SER A 83 16.78 -4.72 6.08
C SER A 83 17.80 -5.87 6.17
N PRO A 84 18.22 -6.53 5.07
CA PRO A 84 19.20 -7.61 5.15
C PRO A 84 20.53 -7.15 5.76
N TRP A 85 21.03 -5.99 5.32
CA TRP A 85 22.28 -5.43 5.84
C TRP A 85 22.18 -5.04 7.32
N THR A 86 21.08 -4.45 7.77
CA THR A 86 20.90 -4.09 9.19
C THR A 86 20.84 -5.31 10.08
N VAL A 87 20.18 -6.38 9.61
CA VAL A 87 20.09 -7.66 10.34
C VAL A 87 21.46 -8.34 10.40
N GLU A 88 22.23 -8.31 9.32
CA GLU A 88 23.56 -8.91 9.29
C GLU A 88 24.54 -8.14 10.20
N LYS A 89 24.51 -6.81 10.18
CA LYS A 89 25.42 -5.97 10.94
C LYS A 89 25.05 -5.86 12.41
N PHE A 90 23.79 -5.64 12.76
CA PHE A 90 23.34 -5.32 14.11
C PHE A 90 22.60 -6.48 14.79
N GLY A 91 22.24 -7.51 14.03
CA GLY A 91 21.44 -8.64 14.52
C GLY A 91 19.93 -8.37 14.50
N VAL A 92 19.16 -9.46 14.62
CA VAL A 92 17.69 -9.45 14.49
C VAL A 92 17.03 -8.62 15.59
N GLN A 93 17.41 -8.85 16.87
CA GLN A 93 16.75 -8.20 18.00
C GLN A 93 16.93 -6.68 18.01
N LEU A 94 18.16 -6.19 17.76
CA LEU A 94 18.42 -4.75 17.78
C LEU A 94 17.74 -4.05 16.61
N THR A 95 17.84 -4.61 15.39
CA THR A 95 17.16 -4.08 14.20
C THR A 95 15.65 -4.00 14.41
N PHE A 96 15.05 -5.06 14.95
CA PHE A 96 13.63 -5.11 15.28
C PHE A 96 13.24 -4.03 16.29
N SER A 97 13.96 -3.94 17.40
CA SER A 97 13.66 -3.00 18.48
C SER A 97 13.81 -1.55 18.06
N VAL A 98 14.88 -1.21 17.33
CA VAL A 98 15.10 0.15 16.80
C VAL A 98 14.01 0.52 15.80
N SER A 99 13.62 -0.39 14.91
CA SER A 99 12.53 -0.14 13.97
C SER A 99 11.20 0.15 14.69
N LEU A 100 10.87 -0.59 15.75
CA LEU A 100 9.65 -0.33 16.53
C LEU A 100 9.70 1.01 17.28
N VAL A 101 10.86 1.40 17.80
CA VAL A 101 11.04 2.72 18.44
C VAL A 101 10.90 3.84 17.42
N LEU A 102 11.51 3.71 16.23
CA LEU A 102 11.34 4.67 15.15
C LEU A 102 9.89 4.76 14.69
N PHE A 103 9.21 3.62 14.56
CA PHE A 103 7.80 3.59 14.23
C PHE A 103 6.94 4.35 15.25
N ALA A 104 7.16 4.10 16.55
CA ALA A 104 6.46 4.79 17.63
C ALA A 104 6.75 6.30 17.61
N PHE A 105 7.99 6.69 17.35
CA PHE A 105 8.39 8.10 17.24
C PHE A 105 7.67 8.79 16.07
N GLY A 106 7.62 8.16 14.89
CA GLY A 106 6.86 8.66 13.74
C GLY A 106 5.35 8.77 14.03
N SER A 107 4.78 7.82 14.79
CA SER A 107 3.39 7.86 15.25
C SER A 107 3.12 9.08 16.14
N MET A 108 4.01 9.36 17.09
CA MET A 108 3.91 10.53 17.97
C MET A 108 3.98 11.83 17.17
N ILE A 109 4.93 11.96 16.24
CA ILE A 109 5.02 13.14 15.36
C ILE A 109 3.72 13.35 14.61
N SER A 110 3.16 12.30 14.00
CA SER A 110 1.91 12.41 13.22
C SER A 110 0.71 12.78 14.09
N THR A 111 0.63 12.24 15.31
CA THR A 111 -0.48 12.53 16.25
C THR A 111 -0.49 13.98 16.70
N PHE A 112 0.66 14.50 17.11
CA PHE A 112 0.79 15.85 17.67
C PHE A 112 1.16 16.90 16.63
N SER A 113 1.01 16.58 15.35
CA SER A 113 1.39 17.48 14.26
C SER A 113 0.51 18.72 14.21
N PRO A 114 1.11 19.92 14.09
CA PRO A 114 0.37 21.18 13.93
C PRO A 114 -0.05 21.44 12.47
N ASN A 115 0.56 20.76 11.51
CA ASN A 115 0.37 20.99 10.08
C ASN A 115 0.59 19.72 9.25
N LEU A 116 0.17 19.74 7.99
CA LEU A 116 0.30 18.60 7.07
C LEU A 116 1.77 18.16 6.82
N PRO A 117 2.76 19.06 6.62
CA PRO A 117 4.15 18.65 6.47
C PRO A 117 4.70 17.84 7.65
N ALA A 118 4.29 18.17 8.89
CA ALA A 118 4.71 17.42 10.08
C ALA A 118 4.11 16.01 10.09
N ILE A 119 2.85 15.84 9.64
CA ILE A 119 2.25 14.50 9.47
C ILE A 119 3.06 13.71 8.43
N ILE A 120 3.33 14.31 7.26
CA ILE A 120 4.09 13.67 6.19
C ILE A 120 5.46 13.23 6.69
N PHE A 121 6.16 14.07 7.47
CA PHE A 121 7.44 13.69 8.07
C PHE A 121 7.31 12.51 9.03
N GLY A 122 6.30 12.49 9.90
CA GLY A 122 5.99 11.33 10.75
C GLY A 122 5.74 10.06 9.93
N ARG A 123 5.04 10.18 8.78
CA ARG A 123 4.79 9.08 7.85
C ARG A 123 6.07 8.58 7.16
N VAL A 124 7.00 9.48 6.83
CA VAL A 124 8.34 9.11 6.33
C VAL A 124 9.07 8.23 7.35
N VAL A 125 9.08 8.62 8.62
CA VAL A 125 9.72 7.85 9.69
C VAL A 125 9.03 6.51 9.92
N GLN A 126 7.69 6.47 9.95
CA GLN A 126 6.92 5.23 10.08
C GLN A 126 7.15 4.29 8.88
N GLY A 127 7.15 4.83 7.65
CA GLY A 127 7.40 4.05 6.43
C GLY A 127 8.80 3.44 6.44
N PHE A 128 9.81 4.22 6.82
CA PHE A 128 11.17 3.72 6.96
C PHE A 128 11.27 2.54 7.93
N ALA A 129 10.71 2.69 9.12
CA ALA A 129 10.67 1.63 10.12
C ALA A 129 9.94 0.36 9.63
N SER A 130 8.79 0.55 8.96
CA SER A 130 7.95 -0.53 8.43
C SER A 130 8.65 -1.33 7.33
N GLY A 131 9.39 -0.65 6.44
CA GLY A 131 10.11 -1.31 5.36
C GLY A 131 11.25 -2.18 5.86
N VAL A 132 11.98 -1.74 6.90
CA VAL A 132 13.02 -2.57 7.54
C VAL A 132 12.41 -3.79 8.23
N LEU A 133 11.23 -3.67 8.84
CA LEU A 133 10.55 -4.77 9.54
C LEU A 133 10.09 -5.89 8.60
N GLN A 134 9.64 -5.58 7.38
CA GLN A 134 8.98 -6.55 6.51
C GLN A 134 9.86 -7.78 6.16
N PRO A 135 11.09 -7.64 5.62
CA PRO A 135 11.96 -8.79 5.37
C PRO A 135 12.44 -9.47 6.65
N LEU A 136 12.69 -8.70 7.71
CA LEU A 136 13.12 -9.22 9.00
C LEU A 136 12.06 -10.17 9.58
N VAL A 137 10.78 -9.81 9.51
CA VAL A 137 9.66 -10.64 9.99
C VAL A 137 9.59 -11.95 9.22
N MET A 138 9.63 -11.88 7.88
CA MET A 138 9.61 -13.05 7.01
C MET A 138 10.78 -13.99 7.32
N MET A 139 11.99 -13.44 7.42
CA MET A 139 13.20 -14.21 7.74
C MET A 139 13.11 -14.85 9.13
N SER A 140 12.64 -14.11 10.14
CA SER A 140 12.51 -14.62 11.50
C SER A 140 11.52 -15.78 11.59
N LEU A 141 10.39 -15.71 10.87
CA LEU A 141 9.42 -16.80 10.77
C LEU A 141 10.03 -18.05 10.13
N VAL A 142 10.69 -17.90 8.99
CA VAL A 142 11.30 -19.04 8.27
C VAL A 142 12.40 -19.70 9.10
N HIS A 143 13.17 -18.95 9.88
CA HIS A 143 14.21 -19.50 10.75
C HIS A 143 13.66 -20.12 12.05
N ALA A 144 12.53 -19.62 12.58
CA ALA A 144 11.95 -20.16 13.79
C ALA A 144 11.27 -21.51 13.57
N PHE A 145 10.60 -21.70 12.43
CA PHE A 145 9.91 -22.95 12.10
C PHE A 145 10.85 -23.99 11.48
N PRO A 146 10.64 -25.28 11.78
CA PRO A 146 11.39 -26.36 11.12
C PRO A 146 11.07 -26.40 9.62
N PRO A 147 11.98 -26.97 8.78
CA PRO A 147 11.83 -26.99 7.31
C PRO A 147 10.49 -27.51 6.82
N GLU A 148 9.94 -28.53 7.49
CA GLU A 148 8.67 -29.19 7.14
C GLU A 148 7.45 -28.29 7.38
N ARG A 149 7.59 -27.23 8.20
CA ARG A 149 6.52 -26.30 8.58
C ARG A 149 6.73 -24.87 8.04
N ARG A 150 7.69 -24.66 7.15
CA ARG A 150 7.92 -23.34 6.54
C ARG A 150 6.73 -22.83 5.74
N GLY A 151 5.96 -23.73 5.12
CA GLY A 151 4.70 -23.37 4.47
C GLY A 151 3.67 -22.76 5.45
N LEU A 152 3.59 -23.30 6.67
CA LEU A 152 2.74 -22.74 7.73
C LEU A 152 3.22 -21.31 8.12
N ALA A 153 4.54 -21.11 8.27
CA ALA A 153 5.12 -19.80 8.58
C ALA A 153 4.76 -18.75 7.51
N MET A 154 4.84 -19.11 6.23
CA MET A 154 4.46 -18.23 5.12
C MET A 154 2.95 -17.99 5.07
N GLY A 155 2.14 -19.00 5.41
CA GLY A 155 0.70 -18.86 5.56
C GLY A 155 0.32 -17.86 6.66
N LEU A 156 0.96 -17.94 7.83
CA LEU A 156 0.76 -16.99 8.94
C LEU A 156 1.17 -15.56 8.55
N PHE A 157 2.27 -15.40 7.82
CA PHE A 157 2.70 -14.10 7.29
C PHE A 157 1.64 -13.48 6.37
N SER A 158 1.14 -14.26 5.40
CA SER A 158 0.12 -13.82 4.46
C SER A 158 -1.21 -13.49 5.15
N LEU A 159 -1.60 -14.30 6.14
CA LEU A 159 -2.80 -14.07 6.97
C LEU A 159 -2.69 -12.74 7.72
N GLY A 160 -1.52 -12.45 8.32
CA GLY A 160 -1.27 -11.19 9.01
C GLY A 160 -1.46 -9.97 8.09
N ILE A 161 -0.96 -10.04 6.84
CA ILE A 161 -1.12 -8.97 5.85
C ILE A 161 -2.60 -8.73 5.53
N VAL A 162 -3.34 -9.80 5.18
CA VAL A 162 -4.72 -9.68 4.72
C VAL A 162 -5.63 -9.18 5.84
N CYS A 163 -5.48 -9.74 7.06
CA CYS A 163 -6.24 -9.30 8.23
C CYS A 163 -5.96 -7.82 8.55
N ALA A 164 -4.70 -7.40 8.59
CA ALA A 164 -4.34 -6.04 8.96
C ALA A 164 -4.86 -5.00 7.95
N HIS A 165 -4.79 -5.28 6.63
CA HIS A 165 -5.35 -4.40 5.61
C HIS A 165 -6.87 -4.27 5.69
N GLY A 166 -7.58 -5.33 6.06
CA GLY A 166 -9.04 -5.30 6.16
C GLY A 166 -9.56 -4.69 7.45
N VAL A 167 -8.90 -4.99 8.57
CA VAL A 167 -9.30 -4.49 9.90
C VAL A 167 -8.89 -3.03 10.10
N GLY A 168 -7.77 -2.60 9.49
CA GLY A 168 -7.22 -1.25 9.67
C GLY A 168 -8.21 -0.12 9.40
N PRO A 169 -8.80 -0.04 8.21
CA PRO A 169 -9.77 1.01 7.89
C PRO A 169 -10.98 1.03 8.82
N TYR A 170 -11.50 -0.13 9.20
CA TYR A 170 -12.63 -0.22 10.13
C TYR A 170 -12.30 0.30 11.53
N LEU A 171 -11.17 -0.14 12.11
CA LEU A 171 -10.71 0.38 13.41
C LEU A 171 -10.38 1.87 13.34
N GLY A 172 -9.84 2.33 12.22
CA GLY A 172 -9.59 3.75 11.98
C GLY A 172 -10.88 4.55 11.99
N GLY A 173 -11.88 4.10 11.25
CA GLY A 173 -13.18 4.72 11.20
C GLY A 173 -13.86 4.78 12.57
N LEU A 174 -13.87 3.68 13.32
CA LEU A 174 -14.39 3.67 14.70
C LEU A 174 -13.67 4.67 15.61
N THR A 175 -12.35 4.81 15.44
CA THR A 175 -11.56 5.77 16.23
C THR A 175 -11.90 7.20 15.86
N ILE A 176 -12.12 7.50 14.58
CA ILE A 176 -12.50 8.83 14.09
C ILE A 176 -13.90 9.18 14.59
N ASP A 177 -14.88 8.30 14.41
CA ASP A 177 -16.27 8.53 14.82
C ASP A 177 -16.40 8.72 16.35
N ALA A 178 -15.60 7.95 17.14
CA ALA A 178 -15.69 8.01 18.60
C ALA A 178 -14.91 9.18 19.21
N TYR A 179 -13.84 9.63 18.57
CA TYR A 179 -12.91 10.59 19.17
C TYR A 179 -12.42 11.65 18.18
N ASN A 180 -11.31 11.36 17.46
CA ASN A 180 -10.63 12.30 16.58
C ASN A 180 -9.73 11.54 15.59
N TRP A 181 -9.62 12.03 14.37
CA TRP A 181 -8.77 11.45 13.33
C TRP A 181 -7.28 11.35 13.71
N ARG A 182 -6.77 12.24 14.57
CA ARG A 182 -5.37 12.19 15.02
C ARG A 182 -5.03 10.92 15.81
N LEU A 183 -6.01 10.35 16.52
CA LEU A 183 -5.80 9.16 17.36
C LEU A 183 -5.57 7.87 16.55
N ILE A 184 -5.86 7.87 15.24
CA ILE A 184 -5.54 6.73 14.37
C ILE A 184 -4.03 6.42 14.37
N PHE A 185 -3.18 7.42 14.56
CA PHE A 185 -1.73 7.23 14.63
C PHE A 185 -1.27 6.62 15.96
N LEU A 186 -2.04 6.78 17.05
CA LEU A 186 -1.76 6.16 18.36
C LEU A 186 -2.27 4.72 18.45
N LEU A 187 -3.30 4.38 17.67
CA LEU A 187 -3.97 3.07 17.73
C LEU A 187 -3.02 1.88 17.59
N PRO A 188 -1.97 1.91 16.73
CA PRO A 188 -1.00 0.81 16.64
C PRO A 188 -0.05 0.71 17.84
N LEU A 189 0.14 1.78 18.62
CA LEU A 189 1.21 1.84 19.66
C LEU A 189 1.09 0.79 20.76
N PRO A 190 -0.09 0.41 21.28
CA PRO A 190 -0.19 -0.69 22.24
C PRO A 190 0.36 -2.00 21.70
N ILE A 191 0.09 -2.30 20.41
CA ILE A 191 0.60 -3.51 19.73
C ILE A 191 2.11 -3.38 19.51
N VAL A 192 2.62 -2.19 19.16
CA VAL A 192 4.06 -1.90 19.06
C VAL A 192 4.77 -2.14 20.38
N ALA A 193 4.21 -1.64 21.49
CA ALA A 193 4.78 -1.83 22.83
C ALA A 193 4.80 -3.33 23.21
N PHE A 194 3.72 -4.05 22.94
CA PHE A 194 3.66 -5.50 23.12
C PHE A 194 4.73 -6.21 22.29
N ALA A 195 4.80 -5.94 20.99
CA ALA A 195 5.79 -6.54 20.08
C ALA A 195 7.23 -6.21 20.51
N PHE A 196 7.48 -4.99 21.01
CA PHE A 196 8.78 -4.56 21.51
C PHE A 196 9.23 -5.40 22.72
N VAL A 197 8.37 -5.56 23.72
CA VAL A 197 8.67 -6.37 24.90
C VAL A 197 8.91 -7.83 24.50
N MET A 198 8.03 -8.40 23.68
CA MET A 198 8.18 -9.76 23.19
C MET A 198 9.46 -9.94 22.35
N GLY A 199 9.83 -8.93 21.56
CA GLY A 199 11.07 -8.94 20.77
C GLY A 199 12.32 -9.00 21.64
N LEU A 200 12.32 -8.26 22.76
CA LEU A 200 13.42 -8.31 23.73
C LEU A 200 13.55 -9.68 24.42
N LEU A 201 12.45 -10.42 24.56
CA LEU A 201 12.42 -11.72 25.25
C LEU A 201 12.71 -12.91 24.31
N PHE A 202 12.20 -12.88 23.08
CA PHE A 202 12.16 -14.07 22.20
C PHE A 202 12.98 -13.96 20.93
N LEU A 203 13.49 -12.77 20.56
CA LEU A 203 14.38 -12.67 19.40
C LEU A 203 15.85 -12.86 19.81
N PRO A 204 16.65 -13.58 18.99
CA PRO A 204 18.03 -13.87 19.33
C PRO A 204 18.89 -12.61 19.27
N ARG A 205 19.72 -12.44 20.31
CA ARG A 205 20.82 -11.48 20.33
C ARG A 205 22.01 -12.07 19.60
N ARG A 206 22.24 -11.68 18.36
CA ARG A 206 23.44 -12.09 17.64
C ARG A 206 24.55 -11.09 17.94
N ALA A 207 25.77 -11.61 18.15
CA ALA A 207 26.98 -10.78 18.13
C ALA A 207 27.08 -10.09 16.77
N ALA A 208 27.56 -8.83 16.77
CA ALA A 208 27.75 -8.04 15.55
C ALA A 208 28.46 -8.86 14.47
N GLY A 209 27.85 -8.93 13.32
CA GLY A 209 28.36 -9.69 12.18
C GLY A 209 29.43 -8.95 11.38
N THR A 210 29.73 -9.49 10.24
CA THR A 210 30.75 -8.99 9.29
C THR A 210 30.49 -7.55 8.84
N ASP A 211 31.57 -6.78 8.60
CA ASP A 211 31.52 -5.46 7.98
C ASP A 211 31.24 -5.58 6.46
N ALA A 212 30.05 -6.10 6.11
CA ALA A 212 29.62 -6.15 4.73
C ALA A 212 29.41 -4.73 4.19
N PRO A 213 30.03 -4.36 3.07
CA PRO A 213 29.85 -3.03 2.47
C PRO A 213 28.42 -2.88 1.98
N PHE A 214 27.79 -1.73 2.26
CA PHE A 214 26.45 -1.38 1.78
C PHE A 214 26.52 -0.23 0.79
N ASP A 215 25.72 -0.27 -0.26
CA ASP A 215 25.64 0.78 -1.27
C ASP A 215 24.74 1.94 -0.82
N TRP A 216 25.30 2.79 0.07
CA TRP A 216 24.60 3.99 0.55
C TRP A 216 24.29 4.98 -0.57
N MET A 217 25.18 5.09 -1.57
CA MET A 217 24.98 5.98 -2.70
C MET A 217 23.83 5.48 -3.58
N GLY A 218 23.79 4.19 -3.87
CA GLY A 218 22.67 3.59 -4.62
C GLY A 218 21.35 3.77 -3.89
N LEU A 219 21.31 3.57 -2.57
CA LEU A 219 20.10 3.81 -1.78
C LEU A 219 19.65 5.27 -1.83
N LEU A 220 20.58 6.22 -1.69
CA LEU A 220 20.29 7.65 -1.77
C LEU A 220 19.72 8.01 -3.15
N LEU A 221 20.37 7.56 -4.22
CA LEU A 221 19.94 7.80 -5.59
C LEU A 221 18.53 7.23 -5.86
N LEU A 222 18.25 6.01 -5.38
CA LEU A 222 16.93 5.40 -5.49
C LEU A 222 15.87 6.19 -4.70
N SER A 223 16.19 6.59 -3.47
CA SER A 223 15.28 7.37 -2.62
C SER A 223 14.94 8.72 -3.22
N VAL A 224 15.95 9.45 -3.73
CA VAL A 224 15.77 10.73 -4.43
C VAL A 224 14.95 10.53 -5.70
N SER A 225 15.24 9.47 -6.47
CA SER A 225 14.50 9.15 -7.69
C SER A 225 13.01 8.92 -7.39
N ILE A 226 12.68 8.05 -6.43
CA ILE A 226 11.29 7.77 -6.07
C ILE A 226 10.58 9.02 -5.55
N PHE A 227 11.23 9.79 -4.68
CA PHE A 227 10.66 11.03 -4.13
C PHE A 227 10.38 12.06 -5.23
N CYS A 228 11.34 12.31 -6.13
CA CYS A 228 11.16 13.26 -7.23
C CYS A 228 10.07 12.79 -8.21
N MET A 229 10.00 11.49 -8.51
CA MET A 229 8.95 10.92 -9.34
C MET A 229 7.57 11.15 -8.72
N MET A 230 7.40 10.84 -7.42
CA MET A 230 6.13 11.05 -6.71
C MET A 230 5.72 12.53 -6.72
N THR A 231 6.67 13.42 -6.46
CA THR A 231 6.45 14.87 -6.45
C THR A 231 6.08 15.40 -7.83
N ALA A 232 6.75 14.92 -8.88
CA ALA A 232 6.44 15.32 -10.26
C ALA A 232 5.04 14.85 -10.68
N ILE A 233 4.66 13.62 -10.36
CA ILE A 233 3.30 13.11 -10.65
C ILE A 233 2.25 13.91 -9.88
N ALA A 234 2.42 14.08 -8.54
CA ALA A 234 1.43 14.74 -7.69
C ALA A 234 1.17 16.20 -8.08
N ASN A 235 2.23 16.94 -8.38
CA ASN A 235 2.14 18.38 -8.62
C ASN A 235 2.04 18.74 -10.10
N GLY A 236 2.25 17.78 -11.01
CA GLY A 236 2.28 18.03 -12.45
C GLY A 236 1.00 18.66 -13.00
N GLN A 237 -0.16 18.26 -12.47
CA GLN A 237 -1.44 18.83 -12.87
C GLN A 237 -1.64 20.24 -12.30
N ARG A 238 -1.30 20.48 -11.04
CA ARG A 238 -1.50 21.75 -10.35
C ARG A 238 -0.54 22.83 -10.84
N ASP A 239 0.75 22.50 -10.95
CA ASP A 239 1.82 23.45 -11.27
C ASP A 239 2.07 23.56 -12.79
N GLY A 240 1.44 22.64 -13.58
CA GLY A 240 1.63 22.50 -15.01
C GLY A 240 2.80 21.58 -15.37
N TRP A 241 2.55 20.59 -16.23
CA TRP A 241 3.53 19.56 -16.63
C TRP A 241 4.81 20.12 -17.27
N LEU A 242 4.74 21.32 -17.86
CA LEU A 242 5.87 22.00 -18.50
C LEU A 242 6.47 23.12 -17.61
N SER A 243 6.07 23.23 -16.36
CA SER A 243 6.66 24.19 -15.44
C SER A 243 8.11 23.84 -15.11
N ASN A 244 8.93 24.87 -14.85
CA ASN A 244 10.34 24.67 -14.50
C ASN A 244 10.52 23.75 -13.30
N THR A 245 9.63 23.82 -12.31
CA THR A 245 9.67 22.97 -11.12
C THR A 245 9.46 21.50 -11.49
N ILE A 246 8.45 21.20 -12.31
CA ILE A 246 8.13 19.81 -12.72
C ILE A 246 9.20 19.27 -13.67
N LEU A 247 9.71 20.09 -14.59
CA LEU A 247 10.82 19.69 -15.46
C LEU A 247 12.09 19.39 -14.68
N LEU A 248 12.43 20.23 -13.68
CA LEU A 248 13.59 20.00 -12.83
C LEU A 248 13.44 18.74 -11.97
N THR A 249 12.30 18.54 -11.31
CA THR A 249 12.06 17.33 -10.52
C THR A 249 12.05 16.07 -11.39
N SER A 250 11.52 16.14 -12.61
CA SER A 250 11.57 15.05 -13.59
C SER A 250 13.00 14.76 -14.06
N LEU A 251 13.81 15.80 -14.29
CA LEU A 251 15.23 15.63 -14.63
C LEU A 251 15.98 14.97 -13.48
N VAL A 252 15.80 15.43 -12.23
CA VAL A 252 16.42 14.83 -11.05
C VAL A 252 16.00 13.37 -10.89
N PHE A 253 14.71 13.04 -11.11
CA PHE A 253 14.21 11.66 -11.13
C PHE A 253 14.98 10.81 -12.15
N LEU A 254 15.11 11.27 -13.39
CA LEU A 254 15.77 10.52 -14.46
C LEU A 254 17.27 10.35 -14.18
N VAL A 255 17.94 11.41 -13.76
CA VAL A 255 19.40 11.38 -13.48
C VAL A 255 19.70 10.50 -12.27
N SER A 256 18.95 10.63 -11.18
CA SER A 256 19.15 9.80 -9.98
C SER A 256 18.77 8.34 -10.23
N GLY A 257 17.71 8.08 -11.00
CA GLY A 257 17.31 6.72 -11.39
C GLY A 257 18.36 6.06 -12.30
N ALA A 258 18.89 6.78 -13.29
CA ALA A 258 19.99 6.30 -14.13
C ALA A 258 21.25 6.06 -13.28
N GLY A 259 21.58 6.99 -12.36
CA GLY A 259 22.69 6.83 -11.43
C GLY A 259 22.55 5.59 -10.55
N PHE A 260 21.33 5.32 -10.04
CA PHE A 260 21.05 4.07 -9.30
C PHE A 260 21.30 2.83 -10.17
N ILE A 261 20.75 2.79 -11.39
CA ILE A 261 20.94 1.64 -12.29
C ILE A 261 22.44 1.42 -12.57
N LEU A 262 23.20 2.50 -12.83
CA LEU A 262 24.62 2.41 -13.05
C LEU A 262 25.37 1.91 -11.80
N SER A 263 25.00 2.38 -10.59
CA SER A 263 25.57 1.89 -9.33
C SER A 263 25.34 0.38 -9.15
N GLN A 264 24.16 -0.13 -9.50
CA GLN A 264 23.85 -1.56 -9.42
C GLN A 264 24.55 -2.41 -10.49
N LEU A 265 24.85 -1.83 -11.67
CA LEU A 265 25.56 -2.56 -12.74
C LEU A 265 27.06 -2.62 -12.52
N TYR A 266 27.66 -1.51 -12.06
CA TYR A 266 29.11 -1.34 -11.98
C TYR A 266 29.66 -1.26 -10.56
N GLY A 267 28.78 -1.07 -9.55
CA GLY A 267 29.18 -0.95 -8.14
C GLY A 267 29.70 -2.27 -7.56
N LYS A 268 30.58 -2.16 -6.55
CA LYS A 268 31.12 -3.31 -5.80
C LYS A 268 30.11 -3.89 -4.80
N ALA A 269 29.32 -3.04 -4.17
CA ALA A 269 28.19 -3.42 -3.32
C ALA A 269 26.90 -3.24 -4.11
N ARG A 270 26.02 -4.23 -4.10
CA ARG A 270 24.75 -4.19 -4.82
C ARG A 270 23.60 -4.37 -3.83
N ILE A 271 22.58 -3.56 -3.99
CA ILE A 271 21.35 -3.66 -3.20
C ILE A 271 20.33 -4.52 -3.94
N MET A 272 20.38 -4.52 -5.28
CA MET A 272 19.44 -5.21 -6.15
C MET A 272 20.18 -5.95 -7.27
N GLU A 273 19.88 -7.23 -7.44
CA GLU A 273 20.43 -8.09 -8.49
C GLU A 273 19.76 -7.82 -9.85
N LEU A 274 20.12 -6.72 -10.53
CA LEU A 274 19.58 -6.37 -11.85
C LEU A 274 19.77 -7.45 -12.93
N PRO A 275 20.83 -8.28 -12.94
CA PRO A 275 20.95 -9.38 -13.91
C PRO A 275 19.76 -10.36 -13.92
N LEU A 276 19.01 -10.50 -12.83
CA LEU A 276 17.80 -11.33 -12.78
C LEU A 276 16.75 -10.90 -13.80
N PHE A 277 16.67 -9.61 -14.12
CA PHE A 277 15.73 -9.07 -15.11
C PHE A 277 16.02 -9.50 -16.56
N ARG A 278 17.21 -10.05 -16.83
CA ARG A 278 17.53 -10.64 -18.15
C ARG A 278 16.75 -11.93 -18.40
N HIS A 279 16.28 -12.58 -17.36
CA HIS A 279 15.41 -13.75 -17.49
C HIS A 279 13.99 -13.31 -17.75
N ILE A 280 13.51 -13.46 -18.98
CA ILE A 280 12.18 -13.00 -19.43
C ILE A 280 11.05 -13.50 -18.50
N PRO A 281 11.01 -14.79 -18.05
CA PRO A 281 9.97 -15.23 -17.14
C PRO A 281 9.98 -14.46 -15.80
N PHE A 282 11.17 -14.17 -15.25
CA PHE A 282 11.29 -13.39 -14.03
C PHE A 282 10.84 -11.95 -14.25
N ALA A 283 11.29 -11.29 -15.32
CA ALA A 283 10.88 -9.93 -15.66
C ALA A 283 9.36 -9.81 -15.83
N ALA A 284 8.73 -10.80 -16.50
CA ALA A 284 7.28 -10.85 -16.65
C ALA A 284 6.56 -11.00 -15.29
N ALA A 285 7.06 -11.88 -14.40
CA ALA A 285 6.49 -12.06 -13.07
C ALA A 285 6.63 -10.78 -12.20
N ILE A 286 7.76 -10.08 -12.31
CA ILE A 286 7.98 -8.78 -11.66
C ILE A 286 7.06 -7.69 -12.20
N ALA A 287 6.80 -7.67 -13.51
CA ALA A 287 5.83 -6.75 -14.11
C ALA A 287 4.40 -7.02 -13.60
N VAL A 288 4.01 -8.29 -13.38
CA VAL A 288 2.75 -8.65 -12.70
C VAL A 288 2.73 -8.09 -11.29
N SER A 289 3.84 -8.17 -10.54
CA SER A 289 3.93 -7.64 -9.17
C SER A 289 3.77 -6.13 -9.11
N LEU A 290 4.35 -5.42 -10.07
CA LEU A 290 4.16 -3.96 -10.23
C LEU A 290 2.69 -3.61 -10.48
N VAL A 291 2.05 -4.28 -11.43
CA VAL A 291 0.62 -4.07 -11.74
C VAL A 291 -0.27 -4.42 -10.56
N TYR A 292 0.03 -5.51 -9.85
CA TYR A 292 -0.65 -5.85 -8.60
C TYR A 292 -0.58 -4.71 -7.59
N GLY A 293 0.62 -4.16 -7.39
CA GLY A 293 0.82 -3.02 -6.49
C GLY A 293 0.02 -1.79 -6.90
N LEU A 294 0.14 -1.40 -8.18
CA LEU A 294 -0.61 -0.29 -8.79
C LEU A 294 -2.11 -0.42 -8.52
N ALA A 295 -2.70 -1.56 -8.85
CA ALA A 295 -4.14 -1.77 -8.78
C ALA A 295 -4.65 -1.96 -7.34
N ASN A 296 -3.99 -2.82 -6.54
CA ASN A 296 -4.44 -3.16 -5.20
C ASN A 296 -4.38 -1.97 -4.23
N PHE A 297 -3.25 -1.23 -4.19
CA PHE A 297 -3.12 -0.12 -3.25
C PHE A 297 -3.94 1.11 -3.68
N SER A 298 -4.12 1.33 -4.99
CA SER A 298 -5.08 2.32 -5.50
C SER A 298 -6.50 2.01 -5.04
N ALA A 299 -6.93 0.75 -5.13
CA ALA A 299 -8.24 0.33 -4.68
C ALA A 299 -8.43 0.46 -3.16
N ILE A 300 -7.41 0.06 -2.36
CA ILE A 300 -7.43 0.22 -0.89
C ILE A 300 -7.56 1.70 -0.50
N TYR A 301 -6.95 2.59 -1.27
CA TYR A 301 -7.07 4.04 -1.07
C TYR A 301 -8.47 4.55 -1.47
N LEU A 302 -8.95 4.13 -2.64
CA LEU A 302 -10.17 4.64 -3.25
C LEU A 302 -11.45 4.25 -2.50
N TYR A 303 -11.58 2.98 -2.07
CA TYR A 303 -12.82 2.44 -1.51
C TYR A 303 -13.35 3.22 -0.31
N PRO A 304 -12.57 3.50 0.75
CA PRO A 304 -13.08 4.22 1.90
C PRO A 304 -13.37 5.71 1.60
N ILE A 305 -12.63 6.31 0.67
CA ILE A 305 -12.85 7.71 0.28
C ILE A 305 -14.11 7.82 -0.55
N PHE A 306 -14.36 6.89 -1.49
CA PHE A 306 -15.63 6.78 -2.21
C PHE A 306 -16.82 6.66 -1.26
N GLY A 307 -16.71 5.78 -0.25
CA GLY A 307 -17.76 5.61 0.76
C GLY A 307 -18.08 6.89 1.52
N GLN A 308 -17.07 7.73 1.81
CA GLN A 308 -17.27 8.98 2.54
C GLN A 308 -17.70 10.15 1.65
N LEU A 309 -17.04 10.34 0.49
CA LEU A 309 -17.26 11.53 -0.35
C LEU A 309 -18.41 11.40 -1.34
N VAL A 310 -18.80 10.17 -1.73
CA VAL A 310 -19.88 9.92 -2.69
C VAL A 310 -21.11 9.34 -2.02
N GLN A 311 -20.94 8.35 -1.13
CA GLN A 311 -22.06 7.70 -0.46
C GLN A 311 -22.38 8.30 0.91
N GLU A 312 -21.62 9.32 1.33
CA GLU A 312 -21.82 10.06 2.59
C GLU A 312 -21.81 9.17 3.83
N TYR A 313 -21.10 8.04 3.78
CA TYR A 313 -20.95 7.15 4.93
C TYR A 313 -20.05 7.76 5.99
N THR A 314 -20.34 7.43 7.25
CA THR A 314 -19.41 7.72 8.35
C THR A 314 -18.06 7.01 8.11
N PRO A 315 -16.95 7.53 8.67
CA PRO A 315 -15.64 6.87 8.60
C PRO A 315 -15.66 5.39 8.97
N SER A 316 -16.42 4.98 10.00
CA SER A 316 -16.54 3.57 10.39
C SER A 316 -17.28 2.73 9.34
N ALA A 317 -18.38 3.24 8.78
CA ALA A 317 -19.13 2.53 7.75
C ALA A 317 -18.30 2.40 6.46
N ALA A 318 -17.58 3.46 6.05
CA ALA A 318 -16.67 3.42 4.91
C ALA A 318 -15.50 2.44 5.12
N GLY A 319 -14.94 2.37 6.33
CA GLY A 319 -13.93 1.38 6.70
C GLY A 319 -14.49 -0.05 6.71
N PHE A 320 -15.74 -0.23 7.14
CA PHE A 320 -16.42 -1.52 7.17
C PHE A 320 -16.66 -2.11 5.77
N LEU A 321 -16.76 -1.29 4.70
CA LEU A 321 -16.87 -1.78 3.31
C LEU A 321 -15.75 -2.76 2.93
N ILE A 322 -14.56 -2.61 3.49
CA ILE A 322 -13.39 -3.42 3.13
C ILE A 322 -13.32 -4.70 3.97
N LEU A 323 -13.85 -4.69 5.19
CA LEU A 323 -13.70 -5.77 6.15
C LEU A 323 -14.25 -7.13 5.66
N PRO A 324 -15.48 -7.22 5.09
CA PRO A 324 -15.97 -8.48 4.55
C PRO A 324 -15.05 -9.08 3.49
N GLY A 325 -14.49 -8.23 2.61
CA GLY A 325 -13.54 -8.65 1.57
C GLY A 325 -12.26 -9.26 2.14
N ALA A 326 -11.73 -8.71 3.22
CA ALA A 326 -10.57 -9.26 3.91
C ALA A 326 -10.90 -10.60 4.58
N MET A 327 -12.07 -10.72 5.24
CA MET A 327 -12.50 -11.98 5.85
C MET A 327 -12.65 -13.11 4.82
N PHE A 328 -13.30 -12.84 3.68
CA PHE A 328 -13.41 -13.82 2.60
C PHE A 328 -12.05 -14.16 1.98
N ALA A 329 -11.14 -13.19 1.81
CA ALA A 329 -9.80 -13.46 1.32
C ALA A 329 -9.03 -14.40 2.27
N VAL A 330 -9.13 -14.22 3.59
CA VAL A 330 -8.54 -15.12 4.60
C VAL A 330 -9.10 -16.54 4.48
N LEU A 331 -10.43 -16.68 4.36
CA LEU A 331 -11.08 -17.99 4.26
C LEU A 331 -10.66 -18.75 3.00
N ILE A 332 -10.45 -18.03 1.88
CA ILE A 332 -10.11 -18.68 0.61
C ILE A 332 -8.60 -18.89 0.44
N LEU A 333 -7.75 -18.26 1.25
CA LEU A 333 -6.29 -18.30 1.11
C LEU A 333 -5.70 -19.73 1.08
N PRO A 334 -6.15 -20.70 1.92
CA PRO A 334 -5.67 -22.07 1.84
C PRO A 334 -6.00 -22.76 0.50
N PHE A 335 -7.15 -22.44 -0.09
CA PHE A 335 -7.58 -23.00 -1.39
C PHE A 335 -6.78 -22.39 -2.53
N THR A 336 -6.52 -21.09 -2.49
CA THR A 336 -5.74 -20.38 -3.53
C THR A 336 -4.28 -20.77 -3.49
N GLY A 337 -3.72 -21.09 -2.31
CA GLY A 337 -2.38 -21.65 -2.17
C GLY A 337 -2.29 -23.02 -2.83
N GLN A 338 -3.20 -23.96 -2.49
CA GLN A 338 -3.25 -25.27 -3.12
C GLN A 338 -3.52 -25.21 -4.64
N PHE A 339 -4.31 -24.22 -5.09
CA PHE A 339 -4.54 -23.99 -6.50
C PHE A 339 -3.25 -23.58 -7.21
N ALA A 340 -2.46 -22.68 -6.62
CA ALA A 340 -1.19 -22.25 -7.18
C ALA A 340 -0.14 -23.37 -7.27
N ASP A 341 -0.24 -24.39 -6.40
CA ASP A 341 0.64 -25.57 -6.43
C ASP A 341 0.25 -26.58 -7.51
N LYS A 342 -1.06 -26.70 -7.81
CA LYS A 342 -1.60 -27.74 -8.72
C LYS A 342 -1.84 -27.25 -10.14
N VAL A 343 -2.07 -25.96 -10.33
CA VAL A 343 -2.45 -25.36 -11.61
C VAL A 343 -1.33 -24.42 -12.07
N PRO A 344 -1.02 -24.34 -13.39
CA PRO A 344 -0.02 -23.40 -13.87
C PRO A 344 -0.33 -21.97 -13.40
N VAL A 345 0.68 -21.31 -12.82
CA VAL A 345 0.58 -20.01 -12.12
C VAL A 345 -0.10 -18.92 -12.92
N GLN A 346 -0.02 -18.99 -14.26
CA GLN A 346 -0.64 -18.02 -15.16
C GLN A 346 -2.17 -18.00 -15.04
N PHE A 347 -2.79 -19.14 -14.78
CA PHE A 347 -4.26 -19.21 -14.62
C PHE A 347 -4.70 -18.53 -13.32
N GLY A 348 -3.97 -18.72 -12.21
CA GLY A 348 -4.25 -18.02 -10.96
C GLY A 348 -4.11 -16.49 -11.10
N ILE A 349 -3.08 -16.04 -11.82
CA ILE A 349 -2.88 -14.63 -12.14
C ILE A 349 -4.03 -14.11 -13.02
N ALA A 350 -4.40 -14.83 -14.09
CA ALA A 350 -5.46 -14.39 -15.01
C ALA A 350 -6.83 -14.35 -14.34
N ILE A 351 -7.20 -15.38 -13.55
CA ILE A 351 -8.44 -15.40 -12.75
C ILE A 351 -8.45 -14.21 -11.78
N GLY A 352 -7.32 -14.00 -11.09
CA GLY A 352 -7.20 -12.91 -10.13
C GLY A 352 -7.40 -11.54 -10.76
N ILE A 353 -6.72 -11.27 -11.86
CA ILE A 353 -6.86 -10.01 -12.61
C ILE A 353 -8.29 -9.85 -13.14
N SER A 354 -8.90 -10.92 -13.69
CA SER A 354 -10.22 -10.85 -14.27
C SER A 354 -11.29 -10.56 -13.22
N LEU A 355 -11.27 -11.25 -12.09
CA LEU A 355 -12.22 -11.00 -11.00
C LEU A 355 -12.05 -9.59 -10.42
N PHE A 356 -10.80 -9.15 -10.21
CA PHE A 356 -10.53 -7.82 -9.68
C PHE A 356 -10.90 -6.72 -10.68
N GLY A 357 -10.55 -6.88 -11.95
CA GLY A 357 -10.86 -5.91 -13.01
C GLY A 357 -12.37 -5.79 -13.24
N VAL A 358 -13.09 -6.92 -13.35
CA VAL A 358 -14.55 -6.93 -13.51
C VAL A 358 -15.26 -6.31 -12.31
N SER A 359 -14.80 -6.62 -11.08
CA SER A 359 -15.31 -5.99 -9.86
C SER A 359 -15.25 -4.46 -9.94
N ASN A 360 -14.10 -3.90 -10.35
CA ASN A 360 -13.92 -2.46 -10.47
C ASN A 360 -14.71 -1.85 -11.65
N ILE A 361 -14.91 -2.58 -12.77
CA ILE A 361 -15.79 -2.12 -13.85
C ILE A 361 -17.23 -1.99 -13.35
N ILE A 362 -17.72 -2.95 -12.58
CA ILE A 362 -19.08 -2.89 -12.04
C ILE A 362 -19.16 -1.78 -10.97
N LEU A 363 -18.15 -1.60 -10.12
CA LEU A 363 -18.08 -0.50 -9.17
C LEU A 363 -18.12 0.88 -9.85
N ALA A 364 -17.66 0.99 -11.09
CA ALA A 364 -17.75 2.23 -11.86
C ALA A 364 -19.19 2.65 -12.20
N SER A 365 -20.19 1.80 -11.99
CA SER A 365 -21.61 2.18 -12.10
C SER A 365 -22.23 2.54 -10.74
N SER A 366 -21.46 2.54 -9.66
CA SER A 366 -21.95 2.87 -8.31
C SER A 366 -22.07 4.38 -8.12
N ASP A 367 -23.11 4.78 -7.37
CA ASP A 367 -23.43 6.16 -7.05
C ASP A 367 -23.95 6.26 -5.59
N ILE A 368 -24.47 7.42 -5.20
CA ILE A 368 -25.03 7.68 -3.88
C ILE A 368 -26.22 6.73 -3.55
N SER A 369 -26.95 6.27 -4.55
CA SER A 369 -28.13 5.39 -4.37
C SER A 369 -27.76 3.92 -4.26
N THR A 370 -26.51 3.55 -4.53
CA THR A 370 -26.06 2.15 -4.54
C THR A 370 -26.03 1.58 -3.13
N MET A 371 -26.72 0.47 -2.93
CA MET A 371 -26.83 -0.18 -1.62
C MET A 371 -25.45 -0.55 -1.06
N PHE A 372 -25.22 -0.34 0.23
CA PHE A 372 -23.97 -0.69 0.94
C PHE A 372 -23.49 -2.11 0.64
N TRP A 373 -24.37 -3.10 0.75
CA TRP A 373 -24.01 -4.51 0.56
C TRP A 373 -23.69 -4.87 -0.89
N VAL A 374 -24.18 -4.10 -1.88
CA VAL A 374 -23.79 -4.26 -3.29
C VAL A 374 -22.34 -3.84 -3.47
N VAL A 375 -21.97 -2.67 -2.96
CA VAL A 375 -20.58 -2.17 -3.00
C VAL A 375 -19.65 -3.13 -2.24
N ALA A 376 -20.04 -3.54 -1.03
CA ALA A 376 -19.27 -4.50 -0.23
C ALA A 376 -19.09 -5.84 -0.96
N ALA A 377 -20.13 -6.39 -1.59
CA ALA A 377 -20.05 -7.65 -2.34
C ALA A 377 -19.11 -7.54 -3.56
N LEU A 378 -19.13 -6.41 -4.25
CA LEU A 378 -18.19 -6.14 -5.36
C LEU A 378 -16.74 -6.05 -4.85
N ILE A 379 -16.51 -5.39 -3.71
CA ILE A 379 -15.20 -5.37 -3.07
C ILE A 379 -14.77 -6.79 -2.67
N VAL A 380 -15.67 -7.61 -2.10
CA VAL A 380 -15.40 -9.04 -1.81
C VAL A 380 -14.96 -9.78 -3.06
N MET A 381 -15.66 -9.62 -4.19
CA MET A 381 -15.30 -10.24 -5.47
C MET A 381 -13.88 -9.86 -5.91
N GLY A 382 -13.54 -8.58 -5.82
CA GLY A 382 -12.19 -8.10 -6.12
C GLY A 382 -11.13 -8.69 -5.18
N ARG A 383 -11.41 -8.78 -3.87
CA ARG A 383 -10.51 -9.37 -2.88
C ARG A 383 -10.28 -10.86 -3.08
N ILE A 384 -11.31 -11.60 -3.48
CA ILE A 384 -11.19 -13.00 -3.90
C ILE A 384 -10.24 -13.10 -5.10
N GLY A 385 -10.37 -12.22 -6.09
CA GLY A 385 -9.45 -12.15 -7.22
C GLY A 385 -7.99 -11.98 -6.78
N LEU A 386 -7.72 -11.01 -5.91
CA LEU A 386 -6.37 -10.77 -5.38
C LEU A 386 -5.84 -11.96 -4.56
N ALA A 387 -6.71 -12.71 -3.86
CA ALA A 387 -6.32 -13.91 -3.13
C ALA A 387 -5.83 -15.04 -4.07
N PHE A 388 -6.36 -15.14 -5.30
CA PHE A 388 -5.81 -16.05 -6.34
C PHE A 388 -4.51 -15.53 -6.94
N MET A 389 -4.40 -14.21 -7.15
CA MET A 389 -3.25 -13.60 -7.79
C MET A 389 -1.98 -13.68 -6.93
N THR A 390 -2.08 -13.41 -5.62
CA THR A 390 -0.92 -13.25 -4.72
C THR A 390 -0.03 -14.51 -4.64
N PRO A 391 -0.53 -15.72 -4.31
CA PRO A 391 0.31 -16.92 -4.24
C PRO A 391 0.83 -17.32 -5.63
N SER A 392 0.03 -17.15 -6.67
CA SER A 392 0.42 -17.47 -8.04
C SER A 392 1.54 -16.55 -8.55
N MET A 393 1.49 -15.26 -8.25
CA MET A 393 2.52 -14.27 -8.57
C MET A 393 3.84 -14.57 -7.83
N MET A 394 3.76 -14.87 -6.52
CA MET A 394 4.94 -15.26 -5.74
C MET A 394 5.57 -16.54 -6.27
N SER A 395 4.79 -17.58 -6.50
CA SER A 395 5.27 -18.83 -7.07
C SER A 395 5.89 -18.63 -8.45
N ALA A 396 5.26 -17.83 -9.33
CA ALA A 396 5.79 -17.49 -10.65
C ALA A 396 7.17 -16.82 -10.56
N SER A 397 7.34 -15.88 -9.65
CA SER A 397 8.60 -15.15 -9.50
C SER A 397 9.72 -16.03 -8.95
N LEU A 398 9.43 -16.83 -7.92
CA LEU A 398 10.44 -17.66 -7.23
C LEU A 398 10.82 -18.90 -8.03
N SER A 399 9.91 -19.50 -8.80
CA SER A 399 10.20 -20.70 -9.61
C SER A 399 11.11 -20.45 -10.82
N THR A 400 11.37 -19.20 -11.17
CA THR A 400 12.21 -18.81 -12.32
C THR A 400 13.65 -18.50 -11.93
N VAL A 401 13.99 -18.62 -10.64
CA VAL A 401 15.28 -18.18 -10.08
C VAL A 401 15.95 -19.35 -9.35
N PRO A 402 17.30 -19.48 -9.41
CA PRO A 402 18.05 -20.48 -8.67
C PRO A 402 17.81 -20.37 -7.15
N PRO A 403 17.87 -21.51 -6.40
CA PRO A 403 17.61 -21.52 -4.95
C PRO A 403 18.45 -20.54 -4.14
N GLU A 404 19.69 -20.27 -4.57
CA GLU A 404 20.64 -19.39 -3.89
C GLU A 404 20.20 -17.91 -3.95
N LYS A 405 19.35 -17.55 -4.94
CA LYS A 405 18.88 -16.17 -5.19
C LYS A 405 17.42 -15.93 -4.81
N LEU A 406 16.78 -16.89 -4.15
CA LEU A 406 15.35 -16.76 -3.77
C LEU A 406 15.09 -15.57 -2.84
N GLY A 407 16.02 -15.27 -1.94
CA GLY A 407 15.90 -14.11 -1.03
C GLY A 407 15.90 -12.78 -1.79
N GLU A 408 16.83 -12.62 -2.73
CA GLU A 408 16.95 -11.44 -3.58
C GLU A 408 15.72 -11.26 -4.49
N ALA A 409 15.28 -12.38 -5.11
CA ALA A 409 14.08 -12.38 -5.96
C ALA A 409 12.84 -11.97 -5.17
N SER A 410 12.65 -12.48 -3.95
CA SER A 410 11.55 -12.10 -3.07
C SER A 410 11.60 -10.62 -2.68
N ALA A 411 12.79 -10.08 -2.41
CA ALA A 411 12.97 -8.66 -2.12
C ALA A 411 12.56 -7.79 -3.32
N ILE A 412 12.93 -8.17 -4.54
CA ILE A 412 12.57 -7.46 -5.77
C ILE A 412 11.04 -7.50 -6.00
N VAL A 413 10.39 -8.65 -5.78
CA VAL A 413 8.93 -8.78 -5.88
C VAL A 413 8.22 -7.82 -4.93
N ASN A 414 8.62 -7.81 -3.64
CA ASN A 414 8.04 -6.94 -2.63
C ASN A 414 8.33 -5.46 -2.93
N PHE A 415 9.55 -5.14 -3.36
CA PHE A 415 9.92 -3.80 -3.80
C PHE A 415 9.00 -3.31 -4.93
N MET A 416 8.82 -4.10 -5.99
CA MET A 416 8.00 -3.73 -7.13
C MET A 416 6.52 -3.61 -6.77
N MET A 417 6.03 -4.44 -5.87
CA MET A 417 4.66 -4.36 -5.37
C MET A 417 4.43 -3.04 -4.58
N LEU A 418 5.33 -2.68 -3.66
CA LEU A 418 5.21 -1.45 -2.88
C LEU A 418 5.45 -0.21 -3.74
N PHE A 419 6.41 -0.27 -4.67
CA PHE A 419 6.70 0.78 -5.64
C PHE A 419 5.50 1.03 -6.55
N GLY A 420 4.87 -0.04 -7.06
CA GLY A 420 3.60 0.04 -7.78
C GLY A 420 2.51 0.69 -6.94
N GLY A 421 2.41 0.35 -5.67
CA GLY A 421 1.45 0.97 -4.74
C GLY A 421 1.63 2.48 -4.59
N ALA A 422 2.86 2.91 -4.39
CA ALA A 422 3.18 4.34 -4.28
C ALA A 422 2.82 5.12 -5.57
N ILE A 423 3.18 4.58 -6.73
CA ILE A 423 2.83 5.18 -8.04
C ILE A 423 1.31 5.16 -8.24
N GLY A 424 0.67 4.02 -7.94
CA GLY A 424 -0.74 3.80 -8.19
C GLY A 424 -1.64 4.78 -7.43
N ILE A 425 -1.40 4.95 -6.12
CA ILE A 425 -2.15 5.92 -5.31
C ILE A 425 -1.95 7.33 -5.86
N ASN A 426 -0.71 7.71 -6.14
CA ASN A 426 -0.38 9.05 -6.61
C ASN A 426 -1.03 9.36 -7.97
N ALA A 427 -0.87 8.45 -8.95
CA ALA A 427 -1.47 8.61 -10.27
C ALA A 427 -3.00 8.59 -10.23
N LEU A 428 -3.60 7.77 -9.35
CA LEU A 428 -5.05 7.71 -9.17
C LEU A 428 -5.60 9.05 -8.65
N VAL A 429 -4.97 9.64 -7.63
CA VAL A 429 -5.45 10.92 -7.07
C VAL A 429 -5.39 12.04 -8.10
N VAL A 430 -4.28 12.12 -8.86
CA VAL A 430 -4.16 13.10 -9.95
C VAL A 430 -5.24 12.88 -11.02
N LEU A 431 -5.54 11.61 -11.34
CA LEU A 431 -6.62 11.27 -12.27
C LEU A 431 -7.99 11.72 -11.72
N LEU A 432 -8.27 11.41 -10.46
CA LEU A 432 -9.53 11.78 -9.80
C LEU A 432 -9.74 13.31 -9.84
N ASP A 433 -8.75 14.06 -9.38
CA ASP A 433 -8.80 15.53 -9.37
C ASP A 433 -9.06 16.08 -10.77
N ARG A 434 -8.30 15.61 -11.76
CA ARG A 434 -8.48 16.02 -13.16
C ARG A 434 -9.86 15.68 -13.73
N ARG A 435 -10.34 14.45 -13.46
CA ARG A 435 -11.64 13.99 -13.98
C ARG A 435 -12.79 14.70 -13.29
N THR A 436 -12.72 14.91 -11.97
CA THR A 436 -13.70 15.70 -11.22
C THR A 436 -13.78 17.12 -11.75
N GLN A 437 -12.63 17.77 -12.02
CA GLN A 437 -12.60 19.10 -12.60
C GLN A 437 -13.26 19.13 -13.98
N LEU A 438 -12.90 18.20 -14.89
CA LEU A 438 -13.49 18.12 -16.23
C LEU A 438 -15.00 17.90 -16.19
N HIS A 439 -15.47 17.01 -15.32
CA HIS A 439 -16.91 16.77 -15.13
C HIS A 439 -17.61 18.00 -14.54
N SER A 440 -16.99 18.68 -13.58
CA SER A 440 -17.53 19.91 -13.00
C SER A 440 -17.67 21.01 -14.05
N GLU A 441 -16.66 21.24 -14.89
CA GLU A 441 -16.70 22.21 -15.98
C GLU A 441 -17.80 21.85 -17.00
N ALA A 442 -17.90 20.58 -17.40
CA ALA A 442 -18.93 20.12 -18.32
C ALA A 442 -20.34 20.27 -17.77
N LEU A 443 -20.57 19.90 -16.51
CA LEU A 443 -21.87 20.06 -15.84
C LEU A 443 -22.23 21.54 -15.70
N THR A 444 -21.31 22.36 -15.20
CA THR A 444 -21.51 23.79 -15.00
C THR A 444 -21.88 24.50 -16.31
N SER A 445 -21.27 24.12 -17.44
CA SER A 445 -21.56 24.73 -18.73
C SER A 445 -23.03 24.59 -19.17
N THR A 446 -23.74 23.57 -18.64
CA THR A 446 -25.16 23.32 -18.92
C THR A 446 -26.10 24.04 -17.96
N GLN A 447 -25.60 24.55 -16.81
CA GLN A 447 -26.39 25.23 -15.79
C GLN A 447 -26.54 26.73 -16.11
N THR A 448 -27.33 27.03 -17.14
CA THR A 448 -27.56 28.42 -17.59
C THR A 448 -28.96 28.88 -17.23
N SER A 449 -29.18 30.20 -17.23
CA SER A 449 -30.51 30.77 -17.05
C SER A 449 -31.50 30.38 -18.16
N ALA A 450 -31.02 29.88 -19.28
CA ALA A 450 -31.86 29.34 -20.37
C ALA A 450 -32.33 27.90 -20.10
N ASN A 451 -31.63 27.13 -19.21
CA ASN A 451 -32.00 25.78 -18.88
C ASN A 451 -33.25 25.74 -17.98
N PRO A 452 -34.36 25.13 -18.41
CA PRO A 452 -35.61 25.12 -17.62
C PRO A 452 -35.44 24.38 -16.28
N ALA A 453 -34.71 23.26 -16.24
CA ALA A 453 -34.50 22.48 -15.03
C ALA A 453 -33.68 23.27 -13.98
N THR A 454 -32.67 24.01 -14.43
CA THR A 454 -31.85 24.86 -13.55
C THR A 454 -32.71 25.97 -12.94
N ARG A 455 -33.56 26.61 -13.74
CA ARG A 455 -34.48 27.66 -13.24
C ARG A 455 -35.48 27.09 -12.22
N GLU A 456 -36.13 25.99 -12.57
CA GLU A 456 -37.09 25.32 -11.68
C GLU A 456 -36.45 24.93 -10.34
N LEU A 457 -35.22 24.39 -10.34
CA LEU A 457 -34.47 24.10 -9.14
C LEU A 457 -34.21 25.37 -8.30
N LEU A 458 -33.67 26.42 -8.92
CA LEU A 458 -33.36 27.67 -8.23
C LEU A 458 -34.61 28.32 -7.66
N ASP A 459 -35.72 28.33 -8.40
CA ASP A 459 -37.01 28.90 -7.96
C ASP A 459 -37.56 28.10 -6.77
N ASN A 460 -37.51 26.75 -6.83
CA ASN A 460 -37.96 25.90 -5.75
C ASN A 460 -37.13 26.07 -4.48
N VAL A 461 -35.79 26.10 -4.60
CA VAL A 461 -34.90 26.33 -3.45
C VAL A 461 -35.09 27.72 -2.87
N THR A 462 -35.20 28.74 -3.71
CA THR A 462 -35.47 30.12 -3.28
C THR A 462 -36.79 30.26 -2.53
N ARG A 463 -37.86 29.57 -3.00
CA ARG A 463 -39.16 29.50 -2.33
C ARG A 463 -39.07 28.82 -0.97
N LEU A 464 -38.43 27.67 -0.88
CA LEU A 464 -38.24 26.93 0.37
C LEU A 464 -37.44 27.75 1.40
N LEU A 465 -36.38 28.43 0.97
CA LEU A 465 -35.61 29.36 1.84
C LEU A 465 -36.49 30.52 2.34
N GLY A 466 -37.44 30.96 1.52
CA GLY A 466 -38.43 31.98 1.93
C GLY A 466 -39.40 31.48 3.00
N GLU A 467 -39.88 30.23 2.86
CA GLU A 467 -40.77 29.57 3.83
C GLU A 467 -40.06 29.36 5.19
N GLU A 468 -38.75 29.06 5.17
CA GLU A 468 -37.91 28.92 6.35
C GLU A 468 -37.44 30.26 6.96
N GLY A 469 -37.88 31.41 6.41
CA GLY A 469 -37.62 32.74 6.98
C GLY A 469 -36.28 33.36 6.63
N PHE A 470 -35.55 32.86 5.62
CA PHE A 470 -34.34 33.50 5.15
C PHE A 470 -34.63 34.91 4.57
N ALA A 471 -33.77 35.88 4.87
CA ALA A 471 -33.86 37.24 4.31
C ALA A 471 -33.81 37.19 2.77
N GLU A 472 -34.64 37.98 2.09
CA GLU A 472 -34.79 37.95 0.64
C GLU A 472 -33.44 38.10 -0.10
N ALA A 473 -32.56 38.99 0.39
CA ALA A 473 -31.24 39.24 -0.18
C ALA A 473 -30.28 37.99 -0.15
N LEU A 474 -30.54 37.03 0.73
CA LEU A 474 -29.69 35.82 0.89
C LEU A 474 -30.23 34.61 0.13
N ARG A 475 -31.50 34.61 -0.28
CA ARG A 475 -32.13 33.41 -0.88
C ARG A 475 -31.47 33.00 -2.20
N SER A 476 -31.27 33.94 -3.12
CA SER A 476 -30.65 33.65 -4.41
C SER A 476 -29.17 33.24 -4.31
N PRO A 477 -28.30 33.91 -3.53
CA PRO A 477 -26.95 33.44 -3.30
C PRO A 477 -26.88 32.01 -2.68
N VAL A 478 -27.74 31.70 -1.71
CA VAL A 478 -27.78 30.37 -1.08
C VAL A 478 -28.28 29.30 -2.07
N ALA A 479 -29.29 29.62 -2.89
CA ALA A 479 -29.77 28.72 -3.93
C ALA A 479 -28.71 28.44 -4.99
N LEU A 480 -27.91 29.43 -5.38
CA LEU A 480 -26.79 29.24 -6.31
C LEU A 480 -25.67 28.43 -5.69
N ASN A 481 -25.37 28.63 -4.41
CA ASN A 481 -24.40 27.79 -3.71
C ASN A 481 -24.85 26.32 -3.65
N TYR A 482 -26.12 26.08 -3.33
CA TYR A 482 -26.72 24.75 -3.34
C TYR A 482 -26.60 24.07 -4.71
N LEU A 483 -26.86 24.79 -5.81
CA LEU A 483 -26.65 24.28 -7.17
C LEU A 483 -25.15 23.93 -7.40
N GLY A 484 -24.24 24.80 -6.94
CA GLY A 484 -22.80 24.54 -7.03
C GLY A 484 -22.38 23.26 -6.30
N ASP A 485 -22.90 23.06 -5.09
CA ASP A 485 -22.63 21.86 -4.28
C ASP A 485 -23.16 20.59 -4.97
N MET A 486 -24.38 20.64 -5.56
CA MET A 486 -24.94 19.53 -6.34
C MET A 486 -24.08 19.18 -7.56
N VAL A 487 -23.64 20.20 -8.30
CA VAL A 487 -22.75 20.01 -9.46
C VAL A 487 -21.43 19.38 -9.03
N HIS A 488 -20.86 19.85 -7.92
CA HIS A 488 -19.60 19.30 -7.41
C HIS A 488 -19.75 17.85 -6.92
N ALA A 489 -20.83 17.53 -6.21
CA ALA A 489 -21.13 16.16 -5.75
C ALA A 489 -21.29 15.20 -6.94
N GLN A 490 -22.02 15.61 -7.99
CA GLN A 490 -22.17 14.81 -9.20
C GLN A 490 -20.84 14.65 -9.96
N ALA A 491 -20.06 15.72 -10.08
CA ALA A 491 -18.73 15.66 -10.71
C ALA A 491 -17.78 14.74 -9.95
N ASN A 492 -17.83 14.76 -8.62
CA ASN A 492 -17.10 13.85 -7.76
C ASN A 492 -17.49 12.40 -8.03
N THR A 493 -18.78 12.10 -8.06
CA THR A 493 -19.29 10.74 -8.35
C THR A 493 -18.74 10.25 -9.69
N LEU A 494 -18.82 11.04 -10.76
CA LEU A 494 -18.28 10.69 -12.07
C LEU A 494 -16.75 10.52 -12.05
N GLY A 495 -16.04 11.36 -11.31
CA GLY A 495 -14.60 11.26 -11.10
C GLY A 495 -14.20 9.91 -10.46
N PHE A 496 -14.93 9.48 -9.42
CA PHE A 496 -14.71 8.18 -8.77
C PHE A 496 -15.04 7.00 -9.69
N GLN A 497 -16.09 7.09 -10.50
CA GLN A 497 -16.44 6.09 -11.52
C GLN A 497 -15.29 5.93 -12.53
N ASP A 498 -14.72 7.03 -13.02
CA ASP A 498 -13.52 7.02 -13.87
C ASP A 498 -12.31 6.41 -13.14
N GLY A 499 -12.16 6.67 -11.85
CA GLY A 499 -11.13 6.07 -11.01
C GLY A 499 -11.22 4.54 -10.94
N PHE A 500 -12.42 3.99 -10.77
CA PHE A 500 -12.65 2.54 -10.80
C PHE A 500 -12.34 1.95 -12.17
N ILE A 501 -12.71 2.62 -13.26
CA ILE A 501 -12.36 2.22 -14.63
C ILE A 501 -10.84 2.19 -14.81
N ALA A 502 -10.14 3.22 -14.32
CA ALA A 502 -8.68 3.28 -14.43
C ALA A 502 -8.00 2.12 -13.67
N ILE A 503 -8.46 1.79 -12.46
CA ILE A 503 -7.98 0.64 -11.71
C ILE A 503 -8.21 -0.66 -12.48
N ALA A 504 -9.39 -0.84 -13.09
CA ALA A 504 -9.71 -2.00 -13.89
C ALA A 504 -8.80 -2.11 -15.13
N VAL A 505 -8.58 -1.00 -15.85
CA VAL A 505 -7.68 -0.96 -17.01
C VAL A 505 -6.27 -1.33 -16.61
N VAL A 506 -5.74 -0.75 -15.53
CA VAL A 506 -4.41 -1.09 -15.00
C VAL A 506 -4.34 -2.58 -14.64
N ALA A 507 -5.35 -3.13 -14.00
CA ALA A 507 -5.40 -4.56 -13.68
C ALA A 507 -5.35 -5.41 -14.95
N PHE A 508 -6.18 -5.13 -15.96
CA PHE A 508 -6.20 -5.89 -17.22
C PHE A 508 -4.90 -5.76 -18.03
N LEU A 509 -4.17 -4.64 -17.94
CA LEU A 509 -2.82 -4.54 -18.51
C LEU A 509 -1.88 -5.61 -17.94
N GLY A 510 -2.11 -6.08 -16.72
CA GLY A 510 -1.40 -7.20 -16.10
C GLY A 510 -1.57 -8.55 -16.82
N LEU A 511 -2.59 -8.71 -17.67
CA LEU A 511 -2.73 -9.91 -18.52
C LEU A 511 -1.62 -10.02 -19.56
N VAL A 512 -1.04 -8.90 -20.00
CA VAL A 512 0.05 -8.89 -20.99
C VAL A 512 1.29 -9.59 -20.43
N PRO A 513 1.88 -9.18 -19.28
CA PRO A 513 3.01 -9.90 -18.71
C PRO A 513 2.63 -11.32 -18.26
N ALA A 514 1.39 -11.58 -17.83
CA ALA A 514 0.92 -12.94 -17.52
C ALA A 514 0.93 -13.85 -18.78
N ALA A 515 0.54 -13.34 -19.94
CA ALA A 515 0.60 -14.06 -21.22
C ALA A 515 2.06 -14.31 -21.65
N ILE A 516 2.96 -13.33 -21.49
CA ILE A 516 4.40 -13.50 -21.74
C ILE A 516 4.96 -14.62 -20.86
N LEU A 517 4.61 -14.62 -19.57
CA LEU A 517 5.00 -15.66 -18.63
C LEU A 517 4.51 -17.05 -19.10
N HIS A 518 3.27 -17.15 -19.56
CA HIS A 518 2.73 -18.41 -20.07
C HIS A 518 3.51 -18.94 -21.30
N TYR A 519 3.78 -18.05 -22.26
CA TYR A 519 4.48 -18.43 -23.49
C TYR A 519 5.93 -18.87 -23.23
N THR A 520 6.64 -18.18 -22.33
CA THR A 520 8.05 -18.47 -22.03
C THR A 520 8.22 -19.74 -21.22
N THR A 521 7.32 -20.02 -20.26
CA THR A 521 7.36 -21.27 -19.47
C THR A 521 7.01 -22.51 -20.30
N ARG A 522 6.13 -22.41 -21.31
CA ARG A 522 5.86 -23.51 -22.25
C ARG A 522 7.06 -23.84 -23.13
N ARG A 523 7.78 -22.84 -23.63
CA ARG A 523 8.98 -23.05 -24.46
C ARG A 523 10.14 -23.70 -23.69
N GLY A 524 10.31 -23.39 -22.41
CA GLY A 524 11.31 -24.03 -21.55
C GLY A 524 11.07 -25.53 -21.40
N ARG A 525 9.83 -25.93 -21.04
CA ARG A 525 9.45 -27.35 -20.89
C ARG A 525 9.54 -28.17 -22.18
N GLY A 526 9.39 -27.55 -23.36
CA GLY A 526 9.53 -28.23 -24.64
C GLY A 526 10.99 -28.49 -25.07
N ARG A 527 11.96 -27.76 -24.48
CA ARG A 527 13.40 -27.98 -24.73
C ARG A 527 14.03 -29.04 -23.82
N ASP A 528 13.48 -29.24 -22.63
CA ASP A 528 13.97 -30.25 -21.68
C ASP A 528 13.44 -31.67 -22.01
N ASN A 529 12.47 -31.78 -22.94
CA ASN A 529 11.89 -33.06 -23.39
C ASN A 529 12.40 -33.50 -24.78
N VAL A 530 13.42 -32.87 -25.36
CA VAL A 530 14.13 -33.22 -26.58
C VAL A 530 15.62 -33.41 -26.25
#